data_7a56ddce158429aed201dabf3f542a7d
#
_entry.id   7a56ddce158429aed201dabf3f542a7d
#
_cell.length_a   1.000
_cell.length_b   1.000
_cell.length_c   1.000
_cell.angle_alpha   90.00
_cell.angle_beta   90.00
_cell.angle_gamma   90.00
#
_symmetry.space_group_name_H-M   'P 1'
#
loop_
_entity.id
_entity.type
_entity.pdbx_description
1 polymer ?
#
loop_
_entity_poly.entity_id
_entity_poly.type
_entity_poly.pdbx_seq_one_letter_code
_entity_poly.pdbx_strand_id
1 'polypeptide(L)'
;MLQHVYERASLARYLTATIIATDDERIYQAARGFGARVVMTRADHVSGTDRVAEAASGENAELVVNIQGDEPLIDPAAIDAAILPLAHDPGIVMGTLKKAIEDPREITDANVVKVVTDRNGDAIYFSRCPIPYERDQTSAGTHFKHIGLYVYRRDFLLKYPALPVGPLERAERLEQLRALENGYRIRVVETECESLGVDTPEDLERVCKLFEASMAQGVRQYG
;
A
#
# COMPACT_ATOMS: atom_id res chain seq x y z
N MET A 1 -3.21 6.77 16.02
CA MET A 1 -3.23 6.32 14.61
C MET A 1 -1.97 5.54 14.27
N LEU A 2 -0.79 6.14 14.16
CA LEU A 2 0.47 5.44 13.77
C LEU A 2 0.79 4.19 14.62
N GLN A 3 0.54 4.22 15.94
CA GLN A 3 0.70 3.05 16.80
C GLN A 3 -0.16 1.87 16.35
N HIS A 4 -1.41 2.09 15.96
CA HIS A 4 -2.30 1.03 15.45
C HIS A 4 -1.77 0.44 14.15
N VAL A 5 -1.28 1.29 13.22
CA VAL A 5 -0.63 0.80 11.98
C VAL A 5 0.56 -0.10 12.32
N TYR A 6 1.44 0.36 13.21
CA TYR A 6 2.63 -0.39 13.63
C TYR A 6 2.27 -1.74 14.28
N GLU A 7 1.36 -1.72 15.24
CA GLU A 7 0.91 -2.92 15.96
C GLU A 7 0.26 -3.93 15.00
N ARG A 8 -0.65 -3.45 14.13
CA ARG A 8 -1.33 -4.32 13.16
C ARG A 8 -0.37 -4.88 12.10
N ALA A 9 0.49 -4.04 11.53
CA ALA A 9 1.51 -4.51 10.59
C ALA A 9 2.41 -5.58 11.23
N SER A 10 2.76 -5.42 12.51
CA SER A 10 3.61 -6.38 13.23
C SER A 10 2.96 -7.74 13.48
N LEU A 11 1.65 -7.88 13.23
CA LEU A 11 0.94 -9.17 13.30
C LEU A 11 1.05 -9.99 12.00
N ALA A 12 1.53 -9.41 10.91
CA ALA A 12 1.71 -10.13 9.65
C ALA A 12 2.79 -11.23 9.81
N ARG A 13 2.49 -12.44 9.31
CA ARG A 13 3.29 -13.65 9.54
C ARG A 13 4.65 -13.64 8.86
N TYR A 14 4.73 -12.98 7.70
CA TYR A 14 5.94 -12.95 6.87
C TYR A 14 6.82 -11.72 7.14
N LEU A 15 6.40 -10.80 8.00
CA LEU A 15 7.24 -9.71 8.44
C LEU A 15 8.17 -10.15 9.56
N THR A 16 9.45 -9.93 9.39
CA THR A 16 10.47 -10.20 10.42
C THR A 16 10.75 -8.98 11.30
N ALA A 17 10.43 -7.79 10.81
CA ALA A 17 10.54 -6.54 11.54
C ALA A 17 9.60 -5.49 10.95
N THR A 18 9.08 -4.61 11.82
CA THR A 18 8.34 -3.40 11.43
C THR A 18 9.13 -2.18 11.89
N ILE A 19 9.31 -1.20 11.00
CA ILE A 19 10.11 0.00 11.26
C ILE A 19 9.30 1.21 10.83
N ILE A 20 9.25 2.24 11.68
CA ILE A 20 8.69 3.53 11.33
C ILE A 20 9.80 4.40 10.75
N ALA A 21 9.61 4.93 9.54
CA ALA A 21 10.51 5.87 8.90
C ALA A 21 9.86 7.27 8.89
N THR A 22 10.53 8.26 9.47
CA THR A 22 9.99 9.62 9.60
C THR A 22 11.11 10.66 9.56
N ASP A 23 10.78 11.87 9.12
CA ASP A 23 11.63 13.07 9.19
C ASP A 23 11.17 14.04 10.29
N ASP A 24 10.09 13.72 11.02
CA ASP A 24 9.52 14.54 12.07
C ASP A 24 9.92 14.01 13.47
N GLU A 25 10.60 14.87 14.23
CA GLU A 25 11.07 14.55 15.59
C GLU A 25 9.91 14.20 16.53
N ARG A 26 8.74 14.82 16.37
CA ARG A 26 7.54 14.52 17.20
C ARG A 26 7.06 13.11 16.98
N ILE A 27 7.03 12.68 15.69
CA ILE A 27 6.66 11.31 15.30
C ILE A 27 7.71 10.32 15.81
N TYR A 28 8.99 10.67 15.68
CA TYR A 28 10.09 9.84 16.16
C TYR A 28 9.97 9.59 17.67
N GLN A 29 9.77 10.64 18.48
CA GLN A 29 9.65 10.51 19.93
C GLN A 29 8.36 9.76 20.34
N ALA A 30 7.24 10.02 19.65
CA ALA A 30 6.00 9.29 19.88
C ALA A 30 6.17 7.80 19.58
N ALA A 31 6.79 7.43 18.46
CA ALA A 31 7.05 6.05 18.07
C ALA A 31 7.94 5.32 19.11
N ARG A 32 9.00 5.96 19.57
CA ARG A 32 9.82 5.43 20.66
C ARG A 32 9.04 5.25 21.95
N GLY A 33 8.10 6.17 22.23
CA GLY A 33 7.29 6.13 23.44
C GLY A 33 6.43 4.88 23.57
N PHE A 34 5.97 4.31 22.46
CA PHE A 34 5.24 3.02 22.46
C PHE A 34 6.11 1.82 22.05
N GLY A 35 7.44 1.98 22.05
CA GLY A 35 8.38 0.87 21.87
C GLY A 35 8.62 0.46 20.42
N ALA A 36 8.19 1.26 19.42
CA ALA A 36 8.45 0.93 18.03
C ALA A 36 9.93 1.14 17.66
N ARG A 37 10.40 0.31 16.74
CA ARG A 37 11.64 0.58 16.03
C ARG A 37 11.40 1.73 15.06
N VAL A 38 12.17 2.80 15.18
CA VAL A 38 12.00 4.02 14.37
C VAL A 38 13.34 4.50 13.85
N VAL A 39 13.35 4.98 12.61
CA VAL A 39 14.52 5.53 11.92
C VAL A 39 14.19 6.95 11.46
N MET A 40 15.08 7.88 11.82
CA MET A 40 15.02 9.24 11.29
C MET A 40 15.60 9.24 9.87
N THR A 41 14.86 9.82 8.93
CA THR A 41 15.22 9.93 7.52
C THR A 41 15.36 11.38 7.14
N ARG A 42 15.96 11.65 5.99
CA ARG A 42 16.09 13.02 5.48
C ARG A 42 14.70 13.64 5.21
N ALA A 43 14.62 14.95 5.36
CA ALA A 43 13.37 15.71 5.14
C ALA A 43 13.14 16.08 3.66
N ASP A 44 14.12 15.91 2.80
CA ASP A 44 14.09 16.30 1.38
C ASP A 44 13.60 15.21 0.42
N HIS A 45 13.06 14.11 0.94
CA HIS A 45 12.45 13.08 0.11
C HIS A 45 11.22 13.59 -0.63
N VAL A 46 11.16 13.28 -1.92
CA VAL A 46 10.05 13.70 -2.80
C VAL A 46 8.83 12.81 -2.61
N SER A 47 9.03 11.55 -2.20
CA SER A 47 7.94 10.57 -2.02
C SER A 47 8.13 9.70 -0.77
N GLY A 48 7.04 9.04 -0.37
CA GLY A 48 7.07 8.02 0.68
C GLY A 48 7.96 6.83 0.30
N THR A 49 8.01 6.46 -0.97
CA THR A 49 8.85 5.36 -1.46
C THR A 49 10.34 5.70 -1.34
N ASP A 50 10.73 6.95 -1.61
CA ASP A 50 12.12 7.39 -1.42
C ASP A 50 12.55 7.29 0.05
N ARG A 51 11.64 7.65 0.97
CA ARG A 51 11.84 7.52 2.42
C ARG A 51 12.00 6.06 2.85
N VAL A 52 11.15 5.18 2.33
CA VAL A 52 11.23 3.75 2.60
C VAL A 52 12.52 3.16 2.04
N ALA A 53 12.97 3.61 0.86
CA ALA A 53 14.25 3.19 0.27
C ALA A 53 15.44 3.58 1.15
N GLU A 54 15.46 4.80 1.70
CA GLU A 54 16.50 5.21 2.66
C GLU A 54 16.49 4.32 3.90
N ALA A 55 15.34 4.13 4.53
CA ALA A 55 15.22 3.27 5.72
C ALA A 55 15.68 1.83 5.42
N ALA A 56 15.27 1.28 4.27
CA ALA A 56 15.63 -0.07 3.83
C ALA A 56 17.13 -0.23 3.49
N SER A 57 17.84 0.86 3.22
CA SER A 57 19.28 0.81 2.88
C SER A 57 20.13 0.24 4.04
N GLY A 58 19.71 0.52 5.28
CA GLY A 58 20.37 0.03 6.50
C GLY A 58 19.94 -1.37 6.93
N GLU A 59 18.97 -1.99 6.26
CA GLU A 59 18.40 -3.26 6.66
C GLU A 59 18.89 -4.42 5.78
N ASN A 60 19.04 -5.59 6.42
CA ASN A 60 19.34 -6.83 5.72
C ASN A 60 18.04 -7.61 5.47
N ALA A 61 17.21 -7.10 4.56
CA ALA A 61 15.94 -7.71 4.17
C ALA A 61 15.96 -8.07 2.69
N GLU A 62 15.31 -9.15 2.31
CA GLU A 62 15.11 -9.52 0.91
C GLU A 62 13.94 -8.75 0.30
N LEU A 63 12.86 -8.66 1.05
CA LEU A 63 11.64 -7.95 0.68
C LEU A 63 11.37 -6.80 1.65
N VAL A 64 10.83 -5.71 1.14
CA VAL A 64 10.43 -4.54 1.92
C VAL A 64 8.97 -4.23 1.61
N VAL A 65 8.16 -4.12 2.67
CA VAL A 65 6.76 -3.73 2.56
C VAL A 65 6.63 -2.26 2.92
N ASN A 66 6.05 -1.47 2.02
CA ASN A 66 5.70 -0.08 2.24
C ASN A 66 4.22 0.01 2.65
N ILE A 67 3.98 0.40 3.89
CA ILE A 67 2.66 0.59 4.49
C ILE A 67 2.52 2.07 4.83
N GLN A 68 1.40 2.67 4.45
CA GLN A 68 1.13 4.07 4.74
C GLN A 68 0.79 4.25 6.23
N GLY A 69 1.30 5.31 6.84
CA GLY A 69 1.12 5.59 8.28
C GLY A 69 -0.29 6.06 8.66
N ASP A 70 -1.14 6.30 7.69
CA ASP A 70 -2.53 6.75 7.79
C ASP A 70 -3.55 5.63 7.59
N GLU A 71 -3.12 4.36 7.50
CA GLU A 71 -3.99 3.18 7.37
C GLU A 71 -4.13 2.39 8.69
N PRO A 72 -4.79 2.91 9.73
CA PRO A 72 -4.82 2.28 11.05
C PRO A 72 -5.61 0.98 11.12
N LEU A 73 -6.37 0.64 10.08
CA LEU A 73 -7.14 -0.60 9.96
C LEU A 73 -6.47 -1.61 9.00
N ILE A 74 -5.19 -1.39 8.62
CA ILE A 74 -4.48 -2.33 7.74
C ILE A 74 -4.64 -3.77 8.22
N ASP A 75 -4.97 -4.68 7.30
CA ASP A 75 -5.13 -6.10 7.63
C ASP A 75 -3.80 -6.84 7.50
N PRO A 76 -3.31 -7.51 8.55
CA PRO A 76 -2.12 -8.34 8.48
C PRO A 76 -2.20 -9.41 7.38
N ALA A 77 -3.39 -9.97 7.11
CA ALA A 77 -3.57 -10.96 6.05
C ALA A 77 -3.38 -10.36 4.64
N ALA A 78 -3.73 -9.08 4.44
CA ALA A 78 -3.47 -8.37 3.19
C ALA A 78 -1.96 -8.17 2.96
N ILE A 79 -1.22 -7.86 4.04
CA ILE A 79 0.25 -7.76 3.99
C ILE A 79 0.85 -9.11 3.56
N ASP A 80 0.43 -10.18 4.21
CA ASP A 80 0.90 -11.54 3.91
C ASP A 80 0.58 -11.93 2.45
N ALA A 81 -0.64 -11.64 1.97
CA ALA A 81 -1.05 -11.91 0.60
C ALA A 81 -0.19 -11.17 -0.44
N ALA A 82 0.18 -9.91 -0.17
CA ALA A 82 1.03 -9.13 -1.05
C ALA A 82 2.49 -9.65 -1.12
N ILE A 83 2.99 -10.23 -0.02
CA ILE A 83 4.36 -10.76 0.08
C ILE A 83 4.51 -12.07 -0.72
N LEU A 84 3.53 -12.95 -0.65
CA LEU A 84 3.63 -14.33 -1.15
C LEU A 84 4.10 -14.45 -2.60
N PRO A 85 3.59 -13.69 -3.59
CA PRO A 85 4.06 -13.81 -4.97
C PRO A 85 5.54 -13.51 -5.14
N LEU A 86 6.05 -12.50 -4.43
CA LEU A 86 7.46 -12.14 -4.48
C LEU A 86 8.34 -13.16 -3.78
N ALA A 87 7.86 -13.77 -2.71
CA ALA A 87 8.59 -14.83 -2.00
C ALA A 87 8.76 -16.07 -2.88
N HIS A 88 7.77 -16.39 -3.75
CA HIS A 88 7.80 -17.58 -4.60
C HIS A 88 8.47 -17.36 -5.97
N ASP A 89 8.42 -16.14 -6.52
CA ASP A 89 8.98 -15.82 -7.84
C ASP A 89 10.02 -14.70 -7.75
N PRO A 90 11.32 -15.01 -7.84
CA PRO A 90 12.37 -14.00 -7.82
C PRO A 90 12.34 -13.03 -9.02
N GLY A 91 11.62 -13.33 -10.08
CA GLY A 91 11.42 -12.46 -11.23
C GLY A 91 10.42 -11.31 -10.98
N ILE A 92 9.65 -11.37 -9.90
CA ILE A 92 8.73 -10.30 -9.50
C ILE A 92 9.47 -9.33 -8.59
N VAL A 93 9.58 -8.08 -9.00
CA VAL A 93 10.33 -7.05 -8.25
C VAL A 93 9.45 -6.13 -7.43
N MET A 94 8.16 -6.06 -7.76
CA MET A 94 7.18 -5.20 -7.11
C MET A 94 5.81 -5.89 -7.06
N GLY A 95 5.12 -5.77 -5.93
CA GLY A 95 3.78 -6.28 -5.72
C GLY A 95 2.87 -5.25 -5.06
N THR A 96 1.56 -5.37 -5.29
CA THR A 96 0.51 -4.55 -4.68
C THR A 96 -0.80 -5.33 -4.64
N LEU A 97 -1.87 -4.68 -4.17
CA LEU A 97 -3.18 -5.29 -4.00
C LEU A 97 -4.26 -4.61 -4.84
N LYS A 98 -5.32 -5.35 -5.11
CA LYS A 98 -6.58 -4.85 -5.67
C LYS A 98 -7.76 -5.44 -4.93
N LYS A 99 -8.88 -4.69 -4.91
CA LYS A 99 -10.18 -5.17 -4.43
C LYS A 99 -11.25 -4.91 -5.48
N ALA A 100 -12.22 -5.82 -5.61
CA ALA A 100 -13.39 -5.58 -6.45
C ALA A 100 -14.15 -4.34 -5.96
N ILE A 101 -14.58 -3.49 -6.88
CA ILE A 101 -15.41 -2.32 -6.56
C ILE A 101 -16.84 -2.80 -6.38
N GLU A 102 -17.38 -2.63 -5.18
CA GLU A 102 -18.76 -2.99 -4.83
C GLU A 102 -19.72 -1.81 -4.98
N ASP A 103 -19.26 -0.58 -4.70
CA ASP A 103 -20.03 0.63 -4.88
C ASP A 103 -19.78 1.26 -6.27
N PRO A 104 -20.79 1.29 -7.16
CA PRO A 104 -20.61 1.85 -8.50
C PRO A 104 -20.13 3.31 -8.53
N ARG A 105 -20.32 4.08 -7.44
CA ARG A 105 -19.84 5.46 -7.32
C ARG A 105 -18.31 5.53 -7.30
N GLU A 106 -17.65 4.51 -6.76
CA GLU A 106 -16.18 4.43 -6.73
C GLU A 106 -15.57 4.30 -8.13
N ILE A 107 -16.31 3.78 -9.12
CA ILE A 107 -15.80 3.60 -10.49
C ILE A 107 -15.45 4.96 -11.11
N THR A 108 -16.29 5.97 -10.87
CA THR A 108 -16.12 7.32 -11.44
C THR A 108 -15.37 8.28 -10.51
N ASP A 109 -15.10 7.89 -9.28
CA ASP A 109 -14.34 8.70 -8.32
C ASP A 109 -12.85 8.68 -8.70
N ALA A 110 -12.29 9.84 -9.01
CA ALA A 110 -10.88 10.00 -9.36
C ALA A 110 -9.92 9.75 -8.16
N ASN A 111 -10.41 9.79 -6.92
CA ASN A 111 -9.62 9.47 -5.74
C ASN A 111 -9.47 7.97 -5.55
N VAL A 112 -10.41 7.17 -6.05
CA VAL A 112 -10.30 5.73 -6.11
C VAL A 112 -9.54 5.34 -7.37
N VAL A 113 -8.32 4.86 -7.23
CA VAL A 113 -7.49 4.43 -8.37
C VAL A 113 -7.96 3.06 -8.86
N LYS A 114 -8.27 2.95 -10.15
CA LYS A 114 -8.62 1.67 -10.79
C LYS A 114 -7.37 0.98 -11.30
N VAL A 115 -7.42 -0.36 -11.33
CA VAL A 115 -6.34 -1.19 -11.88
C VAL A 115 -6.90 -2.29 -12.75
N VAL A 116 -6.24 -2.52 -13.88
CA VAL A 116 -6.48 -3.66 -14.77
C VAL A 116 -5.25 -4.55 -14.81
N THR A 117 -5.48 -5.87 -14.81
CA THR A 117 -4.42 -6.85 -14.77
C THR A 117 -4.51 -7.82 -15.95
N ASP A 118 -3.40 -8.41 -16.34
CA ASP A 118 -3.37 -9.53 -17.26
C ASP A 118 -3.83 -10.83 -16.59
N ARG A 119 -3.80 -11.94 -17.34
CA ARG A 119 -4.19 -13.27 -16.83
C ARG A 119 -3.23 -13.85 -15.80
N ASN A 120 -2.02 -13.32 -15.72
CA ASN A 120 -1.01 -13.71 -14.71
C ASN A 120 -1.17 -12.92 -13.42
N GLY A 121 -2.03 -11.90 -13.42
CA GLY A 121 -2.18 -10.96 -12.31
C GLY A 121 -1.13 -9.84 -12.33
N ASP A 122 -0.41 -9.63 -13.44
CA ASP A 122 0.48 -8.50 -13.58
C ASP A 122 -0.30 -7.25 -14.04
N ALA A 123 -0.02 -6.10 -13.47
CA ALA A 123 -0.69 -4.85 -13.80
C ALA A 123 -0.45 -4.47 -15.27
N ILE A 124 -1.54 -4.19 -15.99
CA ILE A 124 -1.49 -3.59 -17.32
C ILE A 124 -1.45 -2.06 -17.19
N TYR A 125 -2.33 -1.50 -16.32
CA TYR A 125 -2.38 -0.07 -16.10
C TYR A 125 -3.11 0.27 -14.79
N PHE A 126 -2.77 1.45 -14.23
CA PHE A 126 -3.47 2.10 -13.12
C PHE A 126 -3.98 3.45 -13.60
N SER A 127 -5.23 3.79 -13.27
CA SER A 127 -5.81 5.07 -13.68
C SER A 127 -6.81 5.62 -12.67
N ARG A 128 -6.89 6.94 -12.61
CA ARG A 128 -7.98 7.64 -11.93
C ARG A 128 -9.27 7.60 -12.75
N CYS A 129 -9.17 7.42 -14.07
CA CYS A 129 -10.31 7.21 -14.94
C CYS A 129 -10.95 5.82 -14.73
N PRO A 130 -12.25 5.65 -15.07
CA PRO A 130 -12.87 4.34 -15.15
C PRO A 130 -12.15 3.45 -16.17
N ILE A 131 -11.57 2.36 -15.72
CA ILE A 131 -10.97 1.30 -16.55
C ILE A 131 -11.33 -0.07 -15.98
N PRO A 132 -11.64 -1.10 -16.84
CA PRO A 132 -11.82 -1.00 -18.29
C PRO A 132 -13.10 -0.24 -18.69
N TYR A 133 -13.20 0.21 -19.93
CA TYR A 133 -14.46 0.76 -20.45
C TYR A 133 -15.44 -0.37 -20.74
N GLU A 134 -16.58 -0.36 -20.06
CA GLU A 134 -17.66 -1.33 -20.28
C GLU A 134 -18.61 -0.85 -21.37
N ARG A 135 -18.45 -1.43 -22.56
CA ARG A 135 -19.26 -1.03 -23.73
C ARG A 135 -20.74 -1.36 -23.57
N ASP A 136 -21.04 -2.54 -23.03
CA ASP A 136 -22.40 -3.09 -23.01
C ASP A 136 -23.09 -2.98 -21.64
N GLN A 137 -22.42 -2.43 -20.63
CA GLN A 137 -22.90 -2.26 -19.25
C GLN A 137 -23.49 -3.56 -18.62
N THR A 138 -23.02 -4.72 -19.06
CA THR A 138 -23.55 -6.03 -18.66
C THR A 138 -22.67 -6.78 -17.68
N SER A 139 -21.45 -6.32 -17.46
CA SER A 139 -20.42 -7.04 -16.68
C SER A 139 -20.37 -6.55 -15.24
N ALA A 140 -21.24 -7.08 -14.37
CA ALA A 140 -21.07 -6.88 -12.94
C ALA A 140 -19.72 -7.46 -12.49
N GLY A 141 -18.88 -6.63 -11.86
CA GLY A 141 -17.66 -7.09 -11.20
C GLY A 141 -16.35 -6.97 -11.98
N THR A 142 -16.29 -6.17 -13.04
CA THR A 142 -15.08 -6.01 -13.87
C THR A 142 -14.12 -4.94 -13.34
N HIS A 143 -14.56 -4.05 -12.46
CA HIS A 143 -13.75 -2.96 -11.94
C HIS A 143 -13.10 -3.33 -10.62
N PHE A 144 -11.79 -3.04 -10.53
CA PHE A 144 -11.01 -3.23 -9.32
C PHE A 144 -10.39 -1.91 -8.88
N LYS A 145 -10.48 -1.60 -7.59
CA LYS A 145 -9.69 -0.53 -6.97
C LYS A 145 -8.33 -1.04 -6.53
N HIS A 146 -7.34 -0.21 -6.72
CA HIS A 146 -5.99 -0.42 -6.20
C HIS A 146 -5.93 -0.12 -4.71
N ILE A 147 -5.24 -0.95 -3.96
CA ILE A 147 -4.93 -0.75 -2.54
C ILE A 147 -3.45 -0.36 -2.42
N GLY A 148 -3.19 0.78 -1.77
CA GLY A 148 -1.88 1.46 -1.72
C GLY A 148 -0.77 0.78 -0.89
N LEU A 149 -0.88 -0.51 -0.66
CA LEU A 149 0.17 -1.30 -0.04
C LEU A 149 1.11 -1.86 -1.10
N TYR A 150 2.43 -1.73 -0.89
CA TYR A 150 3.41 -2.22 -1.85
C TYR A 150 4.45 -3.12 -1.19
N VAL A 151 4.85 -4.16 -1.92
CA VAL A 151 5.99 -5.01 -1.59
C VAL A 151 7.03 -4.85 -2.68
N TYR A 152 8.27 -4.67 -2.28
CA TYR A 152 9.40 -4.51 -3.20
C TYR A 152 10.48 -5.55 -2.90
N ARG A 153 11.18 -6.02 -3.94
CA ARG A 153 12.53 -6.52 -3.71
C ARG A 153 13.42 -5.36 -3.29
N ARG A 154 14.18 -5.56 -2.22
CA ARG A 154 15.04 -4.50 -1.66
C ARG A 154 15.96 -3.89 -2.71
N ASP A 155 16.61 -4.72 -3.52
CA ASP A 155 17.53 -4.23 -4.55
C ASP A 155 16.83 -3.39 -5.63
N PHE A 156 15.57 -3.68 -5.93
CA PHE A 156 14.74 -2.87 -6.81
C PHE A 156 14.32 -1.56 -6.12
N LEU A 157 13.88 -1.63 -4.88
CA LEU A 157 13.49 -0.45 -4.10
C LEU A 157 14.63 0.57 -3.99
N LEU A 158 15.87 0.12 -3.74
CA LEU A 158 17.03 1.01 -3.66
C LEU A 158 17.36 1.71 -4.99
N LYS A 159 16.96 1.13 -6.11
CA LYS A 159 17.11 1.73 -7.46
C LYS A 159 15.92 2.61 -7.85
N TYR A 160 14.79 2.41 -7.23
CA TYR A 160 13.51 3.03 -7.61
C TYR A 160 13.57 4.56 -7.64
N PRO A 161 14.17 5.27 -6.65
CA PRO A 161 14.29 6.73 -6.66
C PRO A 161 15.06 7.29 -7.86
N ALA A 162 15.97 6.48 -8.44
CA ALA A 162 16.77 6.88 -9.59
C ALA A 162 16.08 6.58 -10.95
N LEU A 163 14.94 5.91 -10.97
CA LEU A 163 14.18 5.67 -12.19
C LEU A 163 13.61 6.99 -12.75
N PRO A 164 13.71 7.21 -14.07
CA PRO A 164 13.14 8.40 -14.68
C PRO A 164 11.61 8.44 -14.51
N VAL A 165 11.12 9.59 -14.09
CA VAL A 165 9.67 9.88 -14.00
C VAL A 165 9.11 10.02 -15.41
N GLY A 166 8.14 9.18 -15.74
CA GLY A 166 7.51 9.13 -17.06
C GLY A 166 6.33 10.09 -17.23
N PRO A 167 5.79 10.21 -18.45
CA PRO A 167 4.63 11.04 -18.74
C PRO A 167 3.35 10.54 -18.07
N LEU A 168 3.17 9.21 -17.92
CA LEU A 168 1.96 8.64 -17.31
C LEU A 168 1.94 8.89 -15.80
N GLU A 169 3.07 8.71 -15.11
CA GLU A 169 3.19 9.07 -13.70
C GLU A 169 2.84 10.54 -13.45
N ARG A 170 3.35 11.45 -14.31
CA ARG A 170 3.05 12.88 -14.19
C ARG A 170 1.59 13.20 -14.42
N ALA A 171 0.96 12.56 -15.41
CA ALA A 171 -0.42 12.80 -15.79
C ALA A 171 -1.41 12.31 -14.72
N GLU A 172 -1.25 11.08 -14.27
CA GLU A 172 -2.13 10.43 -13.30
C GLU A 172 -1.77 10.79 -11.85
N ARG A 173 -0.54 11.28 -11.60
CA ARG A 173 0.05 11.43 -10.26
C ARG A 173 -0.03 10.11 -9.47
N LEU A 174 0.39 9.04 -10.12
CA LEU A 174 0.43 7.69 -9.59
C LEU A 174 1.87 7.17 -9.70
N GLU A 175 2.57 7.11 -8.57
CA GLU A 175 3.99 6.79 -8.51
C GLU A 175 4.30 5.39 -9.07
N GLN A 176 3.42 4.41 -8.88
CA GLN A 176 3.60 3.05 -9.38
C GLN A 176 3.67 2.96 -10.91
N LEU A 177 3.17 3.95 -11.64
CA LEU A 177 3.32 4.01 -13.09
C LEU A 177 4.79 4.16 -13.52
N ARG A 178 5.65 4.73 -12.67
CA ARG A 178 7.09 4.79 -12.92
C ARG A 178 7.68 3.41 -13.17
N ALA A 179 7.29 2.40 -12.37
CA ALA A 179 7.75 1.04 -12.59
C ALA A 179 7.31 0.50 -13.96
N LEU A 180 6.03 0.65 -14.31
CA LEU A 180 5.49 0.19 -15.60
C LEU A 180 6.15 0.90 -16.78
N GLU A 181 6.32 2.23 -16.72
CA GLU A 181 6.96 3.02 -17.79
C GLU A 181 8.43 2.68 -17.99
N ASN A 182 9.10 2.14 -16.96
CA ASN A 182 10.48 1.66 -17.02
C ASN A 182 10.58 0.14 -17.30
N GLY A 183 9.48 -0.51 -17.71
CA GLY A 183 9.45 -1.92 -18.15
C GLY A 183 9.45 -2.95 -17.03
N TYR A 184 9.20 -2.55 -15.78
CA TYR A 184 9.06 -3.48 -14.67
C TYR A 184 7.63 -3.98 -14.51
N ARG A 185 7.49 -5.26 -14.15
CA ARG A 185 6.19 -5.85 -13.85
C ARG A 185 5.81 -5.59 -12.39
N ILE A 186 4.51 -5.32 -12.18
CA ILE A 186 3.91 -5.18 -10.85
C ILE A 186 2.90 -6.31 -10.69
N ARG A 187 3.12 -7.23 -9.76
CA ARG A 187 2.14 -8.25 -9.41
C ARG A 187 1.03 -7.64 -8.55
N VAL A 188 -0.21 -7.86 -8.94
CA VAL A 188 -1.40 -7.37 -8.24
C VAL A 188 -2.19 -8.56 -7.71
N VAL A 189 -2.31 -8.66 -6.39
CA VAL A 189 -3.07 -9.72 -5.73
C VAL A 189 -4.45 -9.20 -5.36
N GLU A 190 -5.47 -10.00 -5.59
CA GLU A 190 -6.83 -9.69 -5.17
C GLU A 190 -7.01 -9.96 -3.67
N THR A 191 -7.71 -9.07 -2.99
CA THR A 191 -8.00 -9.15 -1.56
C THR A 191 -9.43 -8.71 -1.27
N GLU A 192 -10.02 -9.25 -0.21
CA GLU A 192 -11.29 -8.78 0.34
C GLU A 192 -11.10 -7.66 1.38
N CYS A 193 -9.86 -7.40 1.78
CA CYS A 193 -9.55 -6.41 2.81
C CYS A 193 -9.83 -4.99 2.32
N GLU A 194 -10.52 -4.20 3.15
CA GLU A 194 -10.66 -2.76 2.93
C GLU A 194 -9.42 -2.05 3.45
N SER A 195 -8.94 -1.08 2.67
CA SER A 195 -7.99 -0.08 3.13
C SER A 195 -8.72 1.25 3.32
N LEU A 196 -8.63 1.79 4.53
CA LEU A 196 -9.21 3.09 4.87
C LEU A 196 -8.10 4.01 5.35
N GLY A 197 -7.61 4.82 4.41
CA GLY A 197 -6.71 5.94 4.74
C GLY A 197 -7.46 7.03 5.50
N VAL A 198 -6.74 7.72 6.36
CA VAL A 198 -7.25 8.86 7.16
C VAL A 198 -6.61 10.13 6.65
N ASP A 199 -7.23 10.73 5.62
CA ASP A 199 -6.79 12.00 5.01
C ASP A 199 -7.59 13.20 5.55
N THR A 200 -8.83 12.97 5.99
CA THR A 200 -9.76 14.02 6.43
C THR A 200 -10.26 13.77 7.85
N PRO A 201 -10.79 14.79 8.55
CA PRO A 201 -11.46 14.59 9.84
C PRO A 201 -12.64 13.59 9.76
N GLU A 202 -13.36 13.56 8.65
CA GLU A 202 -14.47 12.65 8.39
C GLU A 202 -13.99 11.20 8.30
N ASP A 203 -12.84 10.94 7.69
CA ASP A 203 -12.21 9.61 7.64
C ASP A 203 -11.82 9.16 9.05
N LEU A 204 -11.26 10.07 9.86
CA LEU A 204 -10.92 9.78 11.24
C LEU A 204 -12.14 9.37 12.06
N GLU A 205 -13.26 10.10 11.93
CA GLU A 205 -14.52 9.75 12.60
C GLU A 205 -15.03 8.38 12.16
N ARG A 206 -14.94 8.08 10.86
CA ARG A 206 -15.34 6.78 10.31
C ARG A 206 -14.50 5.65 10.89
N VAL A 207 -13.20 5.83 10.94
CA VAL A 207 -12.27 4.84 11.50
C VAL A 207 -12.51 4.65 13.00
N CYS A 208 -12.72 5.73 13.78
CA CYS A 208 -13.05 5.62 15.20
C CYS A 208 -14.32 4.80 15.44
N LYS A 209 -15.39 5.02 14.67
CA LYS A 209 -16.63 4.23 14.76
C LYS A 209 -16.41 2.75 14.48
N LEU A 210 -15.54 2.41 13.50
CA LEU A 210 -15.21 1.02 13.19
C LEU A 210 -14.42 0.35 14.32
N PHE A 211 -13.47 1.07 14.96
CA PHE A 211 -12.79 0.57 16.15
C PHE A 211 -13.75 0.31 17.31
N GLU A 212 -14.65 1.27 17.60
CA GLU A 212 -15.67 1.13 18.67
C GLU A 212 -16.59 -0.06 18.41
N ALA A 213 -17.06 -0.24 17.18
CA ALA A 213 -17.92 -1.36 16.79
C ALA A 213 -17.18 -2.71 16.96
N SER A 214 -15.91 -2.78 16.58
CA SER A 214 -15.07 -3.97 16.75
C SER A 214 -14.87 -4.32 18.23
N MET A 215 -14.64 -3.33 19.08
CA MET A 215 -14.52 -3.54 20.53
C MET A 215 -15.85 -3.99 21.18
N ALA A 216 -16.99 -3.42 20.73
CA ALA A 216 -18.32 -3.76 21.26
C ALA A 216 -18.75 -5.20 20.90
N GLN A 217 -18.28 -5.74 19.77
CA GLN A 217 -18.56 -7.12 19.32
C GLN A 217 -17.68 -8.17 20.01
N GLY A 218 -16.81 -7.77 20.94
CA GLY A 218 -15.96 -8.69 21.71
C GLY A 218 -14.88 -9.38 20.85
N VAL A 219 -14.71 -8.98 19.63
CA VAL A 219 -13.65 -9.45 18.76
C VAL A 219 -12.36 -8.76 19.19
N ARG A 220 -11.63 -9.37 20.12
CA ARG A 220 -10.24 -9.00 20.40
C ARG A 220 -9.44 -9.36 19.14
N GLN A 221 -9.26 -8.40 18.24
CA GLN A 221 -8.37 -8.54 17.07
C GLN A 221 -6.86 -8.56 17.48
N TYR A 222 -6.61 -8.67 18.78
CA TYR A 222 -5.28 -8.81 19.39
C TYR A 222 -5.33 -10.04 20.32
N GLY A 223 -5.13 -11.20 19.75
CA GLY A 223 -4.95 -12.46 20.45
C GLY A 223 -3.72 -13.16 19.95
#